data_4f6114ff14f69b6c2eb6b9775d1a503f
#
_entry.id   4f6114ff14f69b6c2eb6b9775d1a503f
#
_cell.length_a   1.000
_cell.length_b   1.000
_cell.length_c   1.000
_cell.angle_alpha   90.00
_cell.angle_beta   90.00
_cell.angle_gamma   90.00
#
_symmetry.space_group_name_H-M   'P 1'
#
loop_
_entity.id
_entity.type
_entity.pdbx_description
1 polymer ?
#
loop_
_entity_poly.entity_id
_entity_poly.type
_entity_poly.pdbx_seq_one_letter_code
_entity_poly.pdbx_strand_id
1 'polypeptide(L)'
;LAVNKQSEEYYKVKIDTEDYRKRRKDTLENLAKNIAYKVKRTKRPVSLEPMNPFERRIIHSALQNDRYVTTHSEGDEPYRHVVVTLKR
;
A
#
# COMPACT_ATOMS: atom_id res chain seq x y z
N LEU A 1 17.71 21.86 24.57
CA LEU A 1 16.80 20.70 24.68
C LEU A 1 16.05 20.46 23.39
N ALA A 2 15.51 21.52 22.78
CA ALA A 2 14.81 21.37 21.52
C ALA A 2 15.74 20.87 20.41
N VAL A 3 16.97 21.34 20.42
CA VAL A 3 17.97 20.94 19.44
C VAL A 3 18.31 19.46 19.61
N ASN A 4 18.42 19.02 20.86
CA ASN A 4 18.71 17.61 21.13
C ASN A 4 17.57 16.71 20.69
N LYS A 5 16.33 17.14 20.92
CA LYS A 5 15.18 16.38 20.45
C LYS A 5 15.15 16.27 18.94
N GLN A 6 15.43 17.36 18.25
CA GLN A 6 15.48 17.35 16.79
C GLN A 6 16.57 16.42 16.28
N SER A 7 17.74 16.44 16.93
CA SER A 7 18.84 15.56 16.57
C SER A 7 18.46 14.09 16.78
N GLU A 8 17.79 13.79 17.86
CA GLU A 8 17.35 12.43 18.14
C GLU A 8 16.32 11.98 17.13
N GLU A 9 15.37 12.82 16.79
CA GLU A 9 14.35 12.49 15.80
C GLU A 9 14.99 12.25 14.43
N TYR A 10 15.91 13.10 14.03
CA TYR A 10 16.61 12.92 12.78
C TYR A 10 17.38 11.61 12.76
N TYR A 11 18.04 11.29 13.86
CA TYR A 11 18.81 10.06 13.98
C TYR A 11 17.91 8.84 13.89
N LYS A 12 16.77 8.86 14.56
CA LYS A 12 15.79 7.78 14.48
C LYS A 12 15.31 7.57 13.06
N VAL A 13 14.95 8.64 12.38
CA VAL A 13 14.46 8.55 11.01
C VAL A 13 15.50 7.88 10.13
N LYS A 14 16.76 8.25 10.31
CA LYS A 14 17.85 7.69 9.52
C LYS A 14 18.07 6.21 9.82
N ILE A 15 18.01 5.83 11.09
CA ILE A 15 18.19 4.45 11.52
C ILE A 15 17.00 3.59 11.10
N ASP A 16 15.79 4.14 11.22
CA ASP A 16 14.56 3.40 11.00
C ASP A 16 14.14 3.32 9.54
N THR A 17 14.94 3.80 8.60
CA THR A 17 14.55 3.82 7.20
C THR A 17 14.20 2.41 6.69
N GLU A 18 15.02 1.43 7.01
CA GLU A 18 14.77 0.05 6.59
C GLU A 18 13.55 -0.54 7.30
N ASP A 19 13.44 -0.27 8.60
CA ASP A 19 12.28 -0.72 9.36
C ASP A 19 11.00 -0.05 8.87
N TYR A 20 11.08 1.21 8.48
CA TYR A 20 9.94 1.91 7.93
C TYR A 20 9.45 1.24 6.63
N ARG A 21 10.36 0.88 5.74
CA ARG A 21 10.01 0.21 4.50
C ARG A 21 9.32 -1.13 4.76
N LYS A 22 9.87 -1.89 5.70
CA LYS A 22 9.29 -3.17 6.06
C LYS A 22 7.90 -3.01 6.64
N ARG A 23 7.74 -2.08 7.58
CA ARG A 23 6.43 -1.81 8.18
C ARG A 23 5.44 -1.28 7.16
N ARG A 24 5.89 -0.41 6.24
CA ARG A 24 5.03 0.11 5.20
C ARG A 24 4.58 -1.01 4.27
N LYS A 25 5.49 -1.93 3.93
CA LYS A 25 5.16 -3.09 3.12
C LYS A 25 4.10 -3.95 3.81
N ASP A 26 4.30 -4.23 5.09
CA ASP A 26 3.33 -5.02 5.86
C ASP A 26 1.98 -4.32 5.92
N THR A 27 1.99 -3.01 6.15
CA THR A 27 0.77 -2.21 6.18
C THR A 27 0.03 -2.28 4.85
N LEU A 28 0.75 -2.15 3.74
CA LEU A 28 0.15 -2.21 2.42
C LEU A 28 -0.37 -3.61 2.10
N GLU A 29 0.34 -4.66 2.50
CA GLU A 29 -0.14 -6.02 2.32
C GLU A 29 -1.43 -6.27 3.11
N ASN A 30 -1.50 -5.78 4.35
CA ASN A 30 -2.70 -5.88 5.16
C ASN A 30 -3.85 -5.08 4.56
N LEU A 31 -3.55 -3.88 4.08
CA LEU A 31 -4.55 -3.05 3.40
C LEU A 31 -5.09 -3.79 2.17
N ALA A 32 -4.21 -4.39 1.38
CA ALA A 32 -4.61 -5.13 0.20
C ALA A 32 -5.55 -6.28 0.56
N LYS A 33 -5.22 -7.02 1.59
CA LYS A 33 -6.07 -8.13 2.05
C LYS A 33 -7.43 -7.63 2.53
N ASN A 34 -7.46 -6.53 3.27
CA ASN A 34 -8.71 -5.95 3.76
C ASN A 34 -9.57 -5.46 2.61
N ILE A 35 -8.96 -4.82 1.62
CA ILE A 35 -9.68 -4.34 0.44
C ILE A 35 -10.19 -5.53 -0.39
N ALA A 36 -9.37 -6.57 -0.55
CA ALA A 36 -9.80 -7.78 -1.25
C ALA A 36 -11.02 -8.41 -0.58
N TYR A 37 -11.00 -8.49 0.75
CA TYR A 37 -12.14 -9.00 1.51
C TYR A 37 -13.39 -8.14 1.28
N LYS A 38 -13.21 -6.83 1.30
CA LYS A 38 -14.31 -5.90 1.06
C LYS A 38 -14.90 -6.08 -0.35
N VAL A 39 -14.05 -6.21 -1.36
CA VAL A 39 -14.48 -6.44 -2.74
C VAL A 39 -15.26 -7.77 -2.84
N LYS A 40 -14.75 -8.81 -2.21
CA LYS A 40 -15.44 -10.11 -2.21
C LYS A 40 -16.82 -10.01 -1.56
N ARG A 41 -16.91 -9.25 -0.49
CA ARG A 41 -18.15 -9.11 0.28
C ARG A 41 -19.16 -8.24 -0.44
N THR A 42 -18.72 -7.07 -0.95
CA THR A 42 -19.63 -6.12 -1.58
C THR A 42 -19.83 -6.38 -3.07
N LYS A 43 -18.91 -7.14 -3.69
CA LYS A 43 -18.89 -7.42 -5.12
C LYS A 43 -18.79 -6.16 -5.96
N ARG A 44 -18.12 -5.14 -5.42
CA ARG A 44 -17.92 -3.86 -6.10
C ARG A 44 -16.44 -3.53 -6.13
N PRO A 45 -15.96 -2.90 -7.22
CA PRO A 45 -14.57 -2.45 -7.27
C PRO A 45 -14.28 -1.42 -6.18
N VAL A 46 -13.06 -1.43 -5.68
CA VAL A 46 -12.60 -0.45 -4.71
C VAL A 46 -11.34 0.19 -5.25
N SER A 47 -11.33 1.52 -5.33
CA SER A 47 -10.15 2.28 -5.71
C SER A 47 -9.37 2.68 -4.48
N LEU A 48 -8.06 2.48 -4.52
CA LEU A 48 -7.19 2.92 -3.45
C LEU A 48 -6.71 4.34 -3.71
N GLU A 49 -6.13 4.96 -2.70
CA GLU A 49 -5.57 6.29 -2.88
C GLU A 49 -4.32 6.24 -3.76
N PRO A 50 -3.93 7.36 -4.37
CA PRO A 50 -2.73 7.38 -5.20
C PRO A 50 -1.49 6.96 -4.43
N MET A 51 -0.65 6.18 -5.07
CA MET A 51 0.58 5.65 -4.47
C MET A 51 1.70 5.70 -5.49
N ASN A 52 2.94 5.68 -5.01
CA ASN A 52 4.08 5.62 -5.90
C ASN A 52 4.18 4.21 -6.53
N PRO A 53 4.98 4.05 -7.62
CA PRO A 53 5.06 2.75 -8.29
C PRO A 53 5.50 1.59 -7.40
N PHE A 54 6.38 1.88 -6.44
CA PHE A 54 6.86 0.86 -5.52
C PHE A 54 5.73 0.34 -4.63
N GLU A 55 4.91 1.25 -4.11
CA GLU A 55 3.79 0.89 -3.26
C GLU A 55 2.70 0.14 -4.03
N ARG A 56 2.43 0.58 -5.25
CA ARG A 56 1.46 -0.11 -6.11
C ARG A 56 1.90 -1.55 -6.39
N ARG A 57 3.20 -1.77 -6.57
CA ARG A 57 3.73 -3.11 -6.79
C ARG A 57 3.48 -4.01 -5.59
N ILE A 58 3.59 -3.47 -4.38
CA ILE A 58 3.32 -4.24 -3.17
C ILE A 58 1.86 -4.71 -3.16
N ILE A 59 0.93 -3.84 -3.49
CA ILE A 59 -0.49 -4.19 -3.54
C ILE A 59 -0.73 -5.27 -4.60
N HIS A 60 -0.22 -5.08 -5.80
CA HIS A 60 -0.37 -6.08 -6.87
C HIS A 60 0.19 -7.44 -6.46
N SER A 61 1.38 -7.45 -5.86
CA SER A 61 2.01 -8.70 -5.42
C SER A 61 1.21 -9.39 -4.32
N ALA A 62 0.66 -8.61 -3.38
CA ALA A 62 -0.12 -9.18 -2.29
C ALA A 62 -1.38 -9.88 -2.77
N LEU A 63 -1.96 -9.42 -3.87
CA LEU A 63 -3.22 -9.96 -4.40
C LEU A 63 -3.02 -10.79 -5.67
N GLN A 64 -1.79 -10.97 -6.10
CA GLN A 64 -1.48 -11.70 -7.33
C GLN A 64 -2.03 -13.12 -7.32
N ASN A 65 -1.96 -13.78 -6.19
CA ASN A 65 -2.39 -15.17 -6.03
C ASN A 65 -3.83 -15.32 -5.53
N ASP A 66 -4.55 -14.22 -5.40
CA ASP A 66 -5.93 -14.29 -4.95
C ASP A 66 -6.81 -14.86 -6.07
N ARG A 67 -7.69 -15.76 -5.71
CA ARG A 67 -8.58 -16.43 -6.67
C ARG A 67 -9.80 -15.60 -7.05
N TYR A 68 -10.15 -14.64 -6.21
CA TYR A 68 -11.44 -13.95 -6.32
C TYR A 68 -11.32 -12.51 -6.75
N VAL A 69 -10.15 -11.92 -6.62
CA VAL A 69 -9.95 -10.51 -6.96
C VAL A 69 -8.77 -10.37 -7.90
N THR A 70 -8.80 -9.31 -8.69
CA THR A 70 -7.70 -8.90 -9.53
C THR A 70 -7.42 -7.42 -9.30
N THR A 71 -6.23 -6.98 -9.68
CA THR A 71 -5.83 -5.60 -9.48
C THR A 71 -5.32 -5.01 -10.79
N HIS A 72 -5.54 -3.72 -10.95
CA HIS A 72 -4.95 -2.96 -12.06
C HIS A 72 -4.71 -1.53 -11.59
N SER A 73 -3.93 -0.78 -12.34
CA SER A 73 -3.66 0.62 -12.03
C SER A 73 -4.40 1.52 -13.01
N GLU A 74 -4.94 2.62 -12.51
CA GLU A 74 -5.64 3.61 -13.31
C GLU A 74 -5.11 5.01 -12.99
N GLY A 75 -5.28 5.92 -13.94
CA GLY A 75 -4.88 7.32 -13.79
C GLY A 75 -3.46 7.56 -14.25
N ASP A 76 -3.07 8.82 -14.21
CA ASP A 76 -1.74 9.26 -14.60
C ASP A 76 -0.94 9.69 -13.37
N GLU A 77 0.39 9.50 -13.45
CA GLU A 77 1.25 9.99 -12.37
C GLU A 77 1.06 11.50 -12.20
N PRO A 78 1.09 12.06 -10.98
CA PRO A 78 1.34 11.35 -9.72
C PRO A 78 0.08 10.77 -9.05
N TYR A 79 -1.06 10.78 -9.74
CA TYR A 79 -2.34 10.38 -9.17
C TYR A 79 -2.72 8.94 -9.49
N ARG A 80 -1.80 8.20 -10.11
CA ARG A 80 -2.05 6.82 -10.46
C ARG A 80 -2.29 5.97 -9.22
N HIS A 81 -3.33 5.14 -9.26
CA HIS A 81 -3.74 4.36 -8.10
C HIS A 81 -4.14 2.95 -8.52
N VAL A 82 -4.22 2.07 -7.53
CA VAL A 82 -4.63 0.67 -7.75
C VAL A 82 -6.14 0.55 -7.58
N VAL A 83 -6.76 -0.20 -8.46
CA VAL A 83 -8.17 -0.57 -8.34
C VAL A 83 -8.24 -2.08 -8.17
N VAL A 84 -8.98 -2.53 -7.15
CA VAL A 84 -9.20 -3.94 -6.86
C VAL A 84 -10.61 -4.31 -7.30
N THR A 85 -10.73 -5.31 -8.15
CA THR A 85 -12.02 -5.74 -8.69
C THR A 85 -12.21 -7.24 -8.51
N LEU A 86 -13.45 -7.71 -8.60
CA LEU A 86 -13.71 -9.13 -8.61
C LEU A 86 -13.22 -9.76 -9.90
N LYS A 87 -12.59 -10.89 -9.74
CA LYS A 87 -12.14 -11.70 -10.86
C LYS A 87 -13.33 -12.50 -11.40
N ARG A 88 -13.48 -12.48 -12.69
CA ARG A 88 -14.56 -13.25 -13.34
C ARG A 88 -14.05 -14.54 -13.92
#